data_22803935888889bb63c9ef13ae92b14f
#
_entry.id   22803935888889bb63c9ef13ae92b14f
#
_cell.length_a   1.000
_cell.length_b   1.000
_cell.length_c   1.000
_cell.angle_alpha   90.00
_cell.angle_beta   90.00
_cell.angle_gamma   90.00
#
_symmetry.space_group_name_H-M   'P 1'
#
loop_
_entity.id
_entity.type
_entity.pdbx_description
1 polymer ?
#
loop_
_entity_poly.entity_id
_entity_poly.type
_entity_poly.pdbx_seq_one_letter_code
_entity_poly.pdbx_strand_id
1 'polypeptide(L)'
;MIKYFFILLSISSLFATAKIPIILIHGFMGWGRDEMPGYYYWGGLTDLEEYLTSEGFEVYTVSVGPISSNWDRANEAFYQIKGGQVDYGFYHSKKYDIIQKPEGKSYAGLYPGWDEDHPVHIITHSQGGQTARMLEYLLKNKFEGESSLLLSNKKNGWIKSITTISCPHNGTILSNLVSEYFPFLQHMTAFFGILQDSKVSELYDFDLDQWNLIKYEDESFNDYYDRVSNSKIKDSKNFSAWDLSIQGAEAFNDIYSTDPNVYYFAYPTYSTIELADKTHIPDLEMSVLAWAPSMMIGSSSEVDDEWHMNDGIVSTISMKYPIKSNGQSEPNKIFDSNNIE
;
A
#
# COMPACT_ATOMS: atom_id res chain seq x y z
N MET A 1 41.80 -53.26 -32.33
CA MET A 1 40.53 -53.23 -31.55
C MET A 1 40.51 -51.95 -30.75
N ILE A 2 39.86 -50.90 -31.27
CA ILE A 2 39.73 -49.60 -30.61
C ILE A 2 38.43 -49.60 -29.85
N LYS A 3 38.53 -49.54 -28.50
CA LYS A 3 37.35 -49.42 -27.62
C LYS A 3 36.96 -47.93 -27.56
N TYR A 4 35.78 -47.61 -28.09
CA TYR A 4 35.18 -46.31 -27.90
C TYR A 4 34.55 -46.21 -26.52
N PHE A 5 35.06 -45.31 -25.69
CA PHE A 5 34.52 -44.96 -24.39
C PHE A 5 33.48 -43.83 -24.60
N PHE A 6 32.18 -44.18 -24.57
CA PHE A 6 31.14 -43.16 -24.57
C PHE A 6 31.05 -42.57 -23.16
N ILE A 7 31.54 -41.34 -23.00
CA ILE A 7 31.24 -40.52 -21.82
C ILE A 7 29.85 -39.92 -22.02
N LEU A 8 28.83 -40.48 -21.32
CA LEU A 8 27.54 -39.83 -21.14
C LEU A 8 27.78 -38.65 -20.21
N LEU A 9 27.89 -37.44 -20.75
CA LEU A 9 27.71 -36.23 -19.99
C LEU A 9 26.22 -36.13 -19.64
N SER A 10 25.85 -36.51 -18.42
CA SER A 10 24.55 -36.12 -17.84
C SER A 10 24.60 -34.63 -17.55
N ILE A 11 24.08 -33.84 -18.48
CA ILE A 11 23.73 -32.44 -18.23
C ILE A 11 22.52 -32.49 -17.30
N SER A 12 22.75 -32.55 -15.99
CA SER A 12 21.76 -32.17 -15.00
C SER A 12 21.60 -30.66 -15.15
N SER A 13 20.63 -30.26 -15.98
CA SER A 13 20.11 -28.89 -15.94
C SER A 13 19.59 -28.70 -14.53
N LEU A 14 20.36 -28.01 -13.70
CA LEU A 14 19.84 -27.36 -12.51
C LEU A 14 18.81 -26.33 -13.05
N PHE A 15 17.55 -26.74 -13.11
CA PHE A 15 16.47 -25.79 -13.14
C PHE A 15 16.47 -25.15 -11.73
N ALA A 16 17.23 -24.09 -11.55
CA ALA A 16 16.93 -23.17 -10.48
C ALA A 16 15.49 -22.74 -10.73
N THR A 17 14.55 -23.19 -9.86
CA THR A 17 13.20 -22.67 -9.90
C THR A 17 13.32 -21.16 -9.76
N ALA A 18 12.97 -20.42 -10.81
CA ALA A 18 13.02 -18.98 -10.79
C ALA A 18 12.21 -18.52 -9.56
N LYS A 19 12.85 -17.72 -8.70
CA LYS A 19 12.16 -17.17 -7.54
C LYS A 19 11.02 -16.28 -8.05
N ILE A 20 9.85 -16.37 -7.45
CA ILE A 20 8.71 -15.50 -7.78
C ILE A 20 9.08 -14.08 -7.40
N PRO A 21 8.92 -13.08 -8.29
CA PRO A 21 9.27 -11.70 -8.00
C PRO A 21 8.48 -11.10 -6.84
N ILE A 22 9.09 -10.15 -6.16
CA ILE A 22 8.52 -9.42 -5.02
C ILE A 22 8.20 -7.99 -5.45
N ILE A 23 6.97 -7.56 -5.20
CA ILE A 23 6.53 -6.17 -5.41
C ILE A 23 6.41 -5.49 -4.05
N LEU A 24 7.05 -4.34 -3.88
CA LEU A 24 6.97 -3.50 -2.69
C LEU A 24 6.00 -2.35 -2.93
N ILE A 25 4.97 -2.20 -2.07
CA ILE A 25 3.98 -1.12 -2.16
C ILE A 25 4.00 -0.30 -0.86
N HIS A 26 4.39 0.97 -0.97
CA HIS A 26 4.44 1.89 0.17
C HIS A 26 3.06 2.29 0.70
N GLY A 27 3.01 2.88 1.89
CA GLY A 27 1.78 3.36 2.55
C GLY A 27 1.39 4.79 2.19
N PHE A 28 0.52 5.33 3.03
CA PHE A 28 0.11 6.73 3.01
C PHE A 28 1.32 7.65 3.15
N MET A 29 1.35 8.74 2.38
CA MET A 29 2.47 9.70 2.32
C MET A 29 3.82 9.06 1.96
N GLY A 30 3.82 7.82 1.41
CA GLY A 30 5.03 7.16 0.96
C GLY A 30 5.51 7.67 -0.41
N TRP A 31 6.60 7.11 -0.88
CA TRP A 31 7.27 7.48 -2.13
C TRP A 31 7.94 6.28 -2.78
N GLY A 32 8.20 6.38 -4.07
CA GLY A 32 8.96 5.41 -4.84
C GLY A 32 10.47 5.51 -4.58
N ARG A 33 11.20 4.53 -5.11
CA ARG A 33 12.64 4.36 -4.86
C ARG A 33 13.47 5.59 -5.22
N ASP A 34 13.14 6.27 -6.32
CA ASP A 34 13.95 7.35 -6.90
C ASP A 34 13.41 8.75 -6.59
N GLU A 35 12.33 8.88 -5.81
CA GLU A 35 11.67 10.17 -5.56
C GLU A 35 12.31 10.99 -4.44
N MET A 36 12.99 10.31 -3.49
CA MET A 36 13.66 10.94 -2.36
C MET A 36 15.17 10.62 -2.39
N PRO A 37 16.04 11.50 -2.88
CA PRO A 37 17.44 11.24 -3.03
C PRO A 37 18.13 10.84 -1.71
N GLY A 38 18.63 9.60 -1.65
CA GLY A 38 19.38 9.07 -0.51
C GLY A 38 18.55 8.67 0.70
N TYR A 39 17.20 8.70 0.58
CA TYR A 39 16.33 8.21 1.64
C TYR A 39 15.17 7.38 1.06
N TYR A 40 15.20 6.09 1.29
CA TYR A 40 14.27 5.13 0.73
C TYR A 40 13.08 4.89 1.67
N TYR A 41 11.87 4.81 1.13
CA TYR A 41 10.72 4.38 1.93
C TYR A 41 10.95 2.99 2.52
N TRP A 42 11.50 2.09 1.70
CA TRP A 42 11.88 0.74 2.10
C TRP A 42 13.36 0.70 2.49
N GLY A 43 13.62 0.82 3.80
CA GLY A 43 14.96 0.68 4.37
C GLY A 43 15.63 1.98 4.88
N GLY A 44 15.03 3.14 4.69
CA GLY A 44 15.56 4.41 5.18
C GLY A 44 16.85 4.83 4.47
N LEU A 45 17.99 4.72 5.13
CA LEU A 45 19.31 4.99 4.53
C LEU A 45 19.90 3.80 3.75
N THR A 46 19.25 2.64 3.82
CA THR A 46 19.65 1.43 3.07
C THR A 46 18.57 1.14 2.04
N ASP A 47 18.97 0.94 0.80
CA ASP A 47 18.05 0.52 -0.26
C ASP A 47 17.69 -0.96 -0.09
N LEU A 48 16.48 -1.25 0.39
CA LEU A 48 16.02 -2.62 0.64
C LEU A 48 15.86 -3.40 -0.68
N GLU A 49 15.46 -2.77 -1.77
CA GLU A 49 15.33 -3.41 -3.08
C GLU A 49 16.72 -3.87 -3.57
N GLU A 50 17.73 -3.00 -3.49
CA GLU A 50 19.11 -3.34 -3.86
C GLU A 50 19.65 -4.46 -2.95
N TYR A 51 19.43 -4.37 -1.63
CA TYR A 51 19.86 -5.38 -0.69
C TYR A 51 19.26 -6.76 -1.01
N LEU A 52 17.93 -6.85 -1.17
CA LEU A 52 17.27 -8.10 -1.48
C LEU A 52 17.67 -8.64 -2.87
N THR A 53 17.92 -7.76 -3.84
CA THR A 53 18.41 -8.14 -5.16
C THR A 53 19.81 -8.75 -5.05
N SER A 54 20.68 -8.20 -4.20
CA SER A 54 22.03 -8.76 -3.94
C SER A 54 21.95 -10.15 -3.28
N GLU A 55 20.89 -10.44 -2.53
CA GLU A 55 20.59 -11.76 -1.95
C GLU A 55 19.92 -12.73 -2.95
N GLY A 56 19.79 -12.30 -4.21
CA GLY A 56 19.30 -13.13 -5.33
C GLY A 56 17.76 -13.23 -5.38
N PHE A 57 17.05 -12.24 -4.88
CA PHE A 57 15.61 -12.04 -5.12
C PHE A 57 15.40 -11.08 -6.30
N GLU A 58 14.34 -11.28 -7.05
CA GLU A 58 13.86 -10.31 -8.03
C GLU A 58 12.84 -9.40 -7.31
N VAL A 59 13.16 -8.12 -7.16
CA VAL A 59 12.37 -7.18 -6.34
C VAL A 59 12.12 -5.90 -7.12
N TYR A 60 10.93 -5.36 -7.00
CA TYR A 60 10.51 -4.12 -7.64
C TYR A 60 9.71 -3.25 -6.67
N THR A 61 10.03 -1.98 -6.60
CA THR A 61 9.28 -0.98 -5.83
C THR A 61 8.39 -0.19 -6.78
N VAL A 62 7.08 -0.13 -6.48
CA VAL A 62 6.16 0.75 -7.19
C VAL A 62 6.00 2.08 -6.45
N SER A 63 5.79 3.15 -7.21
CA SER A 63 5.45 4.48 -6.70
C SER A 63 4.01 4.79 -7.05
N VAL A 64 3.14 4.87 -6.07
CA VAL A 64 1.71 5.13 -6.26
C VAL A 64 1.31 6.41 -5.52
N GLY A 65 0.27 7.09 -5.96
CA GLY A 65 -0.12 8.38 -5.39
C GLY A 65 -0.17 8.36 -3.86
N PRO A 66 0.66 9.17 -3.17
CA PRO A 66 0.85 9.11 -1.71
C PRO A 66 -0.43 9.30 -0.90
N ILE A 67 -1.36 10.07 -1.44
CA ILE A 67 -2.64 10.43 -0.81
C ILE A 67 -3.86 10.02 -1.64
N SER A 68 -3.64 9.31 -2.74
CA SER A 68 -4.71 8.81 -3.62
C SER A 68 -5.51 7.67 -2.99
N SER A 69 -6.72 7.44 -3.49
CA SER A 69 -7.57 6.33 -3.05
C SER A 69 -6.91 4.98 -3.34
N ASN A 70 -7.33 3.93 -2.62
CA ASN A 70 -6.86 2.57 -2.89
C ASN A 70 -7.20 2.09 -4.30
N TRP A 71 -8.31 2.56 -4.91
CA TRP A 71 -8.66 2.29 -6.30
C TRP A 71 -7.62 2.89 -7.25
N ASP A 72 -7.32 4.18 -7.09
CA ASP A 72 -6.35 4.87 -7.96
C ASP A 72 -4.96 4.25 -7.80
N ARG A 73 -4.50 4.06 -6.56
CA ARG A 73 -3.21 3.42 -6.24
C ARG A 73 -3.08 2.00 -6.81
N ALA A 74 -4.15 1.21 -6.77
CA ALA A 74 -4.16 -0.15 -7.33
C ALA A 74 -4.04 -0.15 -8.86
N ASN A 75 -4.69 0.81 -9.54
CA ASN A 75 -4.53 1.01 -10.98
C ASN A 75 -3.09 1.42 -11.31
N GLU A 76 -2.52 2.39 -10.59
CA GLU A 76 -1.14 2.83 -10.77
C GLU A 76 -0.15 1.68 -10.58
N ALA A 77 -0.29 0.91 -9.49
CA ALA A 77 0.53 -0.27 -9.24
C ALA A 77 0.44 -1.29 -10.37
N PHE A 78 -0.78 -1.58 -10.86
CA PHE A 78 -0.97 -2.50 -11.98
C PHE A 78 -0.20 -2.07 -13.23
N TYR A 79 -0.34 -0.81 -13.65
CA TYR A 79 0.32 -0.33 -14.86
C TYR A 79 1.82 -0.14 -14.70
N GLN A 80 2.32 0.16 -13.50
CA GLN A 80 3.76 0.16 -13.24
C GLN A 80 4.35 -1.24 -13.32
N ILE A 81 3.67 -2.26 -12.80
CA ILE A 81 4.14 -3.64 -12.86
C ILE A 81 4.01 -4.20 -14.28
N LYS A 82 2.82 -4.13 -14.87
CA LYS A 82 2.50 -4.77 -16.16
C LYS A 82 2.97 -3.98 -17.37
N GLY A 83 2.98 -2.66 -17.25
CA GLY A 83 3.21 -1.72 -18.35
C GLY A 83 1.90 -1.19 -18.95
N GLY A 84 2.03 -0.09 -19.65
CA GLY A 84 0.93 0.61 -20.33
C GLY A 84 0.62 1.95 -19.68
N GLN A 85 -0.43 2.62 -20.20
CA GLN A 85 -0.95 3.87 -19.68
C GLN A 85 -1.94 3.59 -18.55
N VAL A 86 -1.80 4.30 -17.41
CA VAL A 86 -2.76 4.24 -16.31
C VAL A 86 -4.16 4.57 -16.83
N ASP A 87 -5.12 3.73 -16.48
CA ASP A 87 -6.53 3.88 -16.83
C ASP A 87 -7.37 3.55 -15.60
N TYR A 88 -7.87 4.57 -14.92
CA TYR A 88 -8.65 4.42 -13.70
C TYR A 88 -10.06 3.84 -13.91
N GLY A 89 -10.45 3.61 -15.15
CA GLY A 89 -11.76 3.12 -15.57
C GLY A 89 -12.75 4.26 -15.86
N PHE A 90 -13.61 4.03 -16.85
CA PHE A 90 -14.57 5.05 -17.31
C PHE A 90 -15.59 5.41 -16.23
N TYR A 91 -16.20 4.42 -15.58
CA TYR A 91 -17.26 4.69 -14.59
C TYR A 91 -16.70 5.31 -13.32
N HIS A 92 -15.52 4.87 -12.88
CA HIS A 92 -14.84 5.44 -11.72
C HIS A 92 -14.48 6.91 -11.98
N SER A 93 -13.84 7.17 -13.11
CA SER A 93 -13.42 8.53 -13.47
C SER A 93 -14.61 9.48 -13.63
N LYS A 94 -15.69 9.02 -14.23
CA LYS A 94 -16.93 9.79 -14.36
C LYS A 94 -17.59 10.05 -12.99
N LYS A 95 -17.58 9.06 -12.10
CA LYS A 95 -18.18 9.17 -10.76
C LYS A 95 -17.51 10.25 -9.92
N TYR A 96 -16.18 10.33 -9.99
CA TYR A 96 -15.39 11.23 -9.16
C TYR A 96 -14.91 12.48 -9.89
N ASP A 97 -15.27 12.64 -11.16
CA ASP A 97 -14.87 13.76 -12.03
C ASP A 97 -13.34 13.92 -12.06
N ILE A 98 -12.65 12.83 -12.37
CA ILE A 98 -11.20 12.76 -12.52
C ILE A 98 -10.81 12.41 -13.97
N ILE A 99 -9.56 12.67 -14.33
CA ILE A 99 -9.00 12.29 -15.64
C ILE A 99 -8.82 10.78 -15.66
N GLN A 100 -9.47 10.08 -16.60
CA GLN A 100 -9.39 8.63 -16.73
C GLN A 100 -7.98 8.15 -17.04
N LYS A 101 -7.28 8.84 -17.94
CA LYS A 101 -5.93 8.52 -18.42
C LYS A 101 -5.05 9.76 -18.38
N PRO A 102 -4.45 10.09 -17.24
CA PRO A 102 -3.60 11.27 -17.13
C PRO A 102 -2.39 11.17 -18.08
N GLU A 103 -2.02 12.28 -18.69
CA GLU A 103 -0.78 12.37 -19.45
C GLU A 103 0.43 12.14 -18.51
N GLY A 104 1.49 11.52 -19.04
CA GLY A 104 2.71 11.24 -18.26
C GLY A 104 2.69 9.93 -17.46
N LYS A 105 1.51 9.39 -17.08
CA LYS A 105 1.42 8.12 -16.35
C LYS A 105 1.38 6.92 -17.31
N SER A 106 2.47 6.72 -18.07
CA SER A 106 2.65 5.58 -18.97
C SER A 106 3.98 4.89 -18.69
N TYR A 107 3.96 3.57 -18.50
CA TYR A 107 5.08 2.79 -17.99
C TYR A 107 5.47 1.66 -18.94
N ALA A 108 6.76 1.36 -19.04
CA ALA A 108 7.28 0.22 -19.80
C ALA A 108 6.91 -1.13 -19.14
N GLY A 109 6.65 -1.09 -17.84
CA GLY A 109 6.41 -2.25 -16.99
C GLY A 109 7.67 -2.70 -16.28
N LEU A 110 7.61 -2.82 -14.95
CA LEU A 110 8.67 -3.38 -14.11
C LEU A 110 8.79 -4.89 -14.32
N TYR A 111 7.62 -5.56 -14.49
CA TYR A 111 7.53 -6.99 -14.78
C TYR A 111 6.47 -7.25 -15.87
N PRO A 112 6.76 -6.96 -17.16
CA PRO A 112 5.77 -7.09 -18.25
C PRO A 112 5.24 -8.51 -18.45
N GLY A 113 6.02 -9.53 -18.02
CA GLY A 113 5.62 -10.94 -18.04
C GLY A 113 4.56 -11.32 -17.01
N TRP A 114 4.18 -10.44 -16.10
CA TRP A 114 3.21 -10.72 -15.03
C TRP A 114 1.88 -11.25 -15.57
N ASP A 115 1.55 -12.50 -15.20
CA ASP A 115 0.33 -13.21 -15.58
C ASP A 115 0.08 -14.40 -14.61
N GLU A 116 -0.81 -15.33 -14.95
CA GLU A 116 -1.13 -16.51 -14.13
C GLU A 116 0.02 -17.52 -14.03
N ASP A 117 0.86 -17.60 -15.05
CA ASP A 117 2.04 -18.49 -15.08
C ASP A 117 3.26 -17.85 -14.42
N HIS A 118 3.25 -16.52 -14.29
CA HIS A 118 4.30 -15.69 -13.73
C HIS A 118 3.75 -14.78 -12.63
N PRO A 119 3.23 -15.34 -11.53
CA PRO A 119 2.65 -14.56 -10.43
C PRO A 119 3.73 -13.77 -9.66
N VAL A 120 3.29 -12.89 -8.75
CA VAL A 120 4.16 -12.12 -7.87
C VAL A 120 3.82 -12.33 -6.39
N HIS A 121 4.80 -12.11 -5.52
CA HIS A 121 4.59 -11.83 -4.10
C HIS A 121 4.43 -10.31 -3.92
N ILE A 122 3.51 -9.87 -3.07
CA ILE A 122 3.34 -8.46 -2.74
C ILE A 122 3.65 -8.26 -1.25
N ILE A 123 4.58 -7.36 -0.93
CA ILE A 123 4.89 -6.93 0.44
C ILE A 123 4.52 -5.47 0.57
N THR A 124 3.80 -5.13 1.63
CA THR A 124 3.20 -3.81 1.79
C THR A 124 3.39 -3.27 3.19
N HIS A 125 3.38 -1.95 3.31
CA HIS A 125 3.34 -1.26 4.59
C HIS A 125 2.13 -0.33 4.66
N SER A 126 1.47 -0.26 5.82
CA SER A 126 0.39 0.68 6.11
C SER A 126 -0.74 0.61 5.05
N GLN A 127 -1.20 1.74 4.48
CA GLN A 127 -2.21 1.81 3.41
C GLN A 127 -1.87 0.92 2.20
N GLY A 128 -0.58 0.63 1.96
CA GLY A 128 -0.17 -0.27 0.89
C GLY A 128 -0.86 -1.64 0.95
N GLY A 129 -1.19 -2.13 2.17
CA GLY A 129 -1.93 -3.38 2.34
C GLY A 129 -3.37 -3.29 1.86
N GLN A 130 -4.07 -2.18 2.09
CA GLN A 130 -5.38 -1.93 1.50
C GLN A 130 -5.28 -1.77 -0.03
N THR A 131 -4.23 -1.11 -0.51
CA THR A 131 -3.95 -0.98 -1.95
C THR A 131 -3.75 -2.34 -2.62
N ALA A 132 -2.96 -3.25 -2.02
CA ALA A 132 -2.74 -4.60 -2.54
C ALA A 132 -4.03 -5.43 -2.57
N ARG A 133 -4.86 -5.34 -1.53
CA ARG A 133 -6.18 -5.99 -1.50
C ARG A 133 -7.12 -5.40 -2.56
N MET A 134 -7.08 -4.10 -2.79
CA MET A 134 -7.82 -3.46 -3.88
C MET A 134 -7.32 -3.94 -5.24
N LEU A 135 -6.01 -4.04 -5.45
CA LEU A 135 -5.43 -4.59 -6.67
C LEU A 135 -5.89 -6.03 -6.91
N GLU A 136 -5.87 -6.88 -5.89
CA GLU A 136 -6.41 -8.24 -5.97
C GLU A 136 -7.90 -8.24 -6.33
N TYR A 137 -8.71 -7.38 -5.68
CA TYR A 137 -10.13 -7.25 -5.99
C TYR A 137 -10.35 -6.87 -7.46
N LEU A 138 -9.58 -5.92 -7.99
CA LEU A 138 -9.67 -5.50 -9.39
C LEU A 138 -9.25 -6.60 -10.36
N LEU A 139 -8.21 -7.36 -10.04
CA LEU A 139 -7.76 -8.49 -10.85
C LEU A 139 -8.79 -9.63 -10.90
N LYS A 140 -9.48 -9.91 -9.80
CA LYS A 140 -10.46 -11.01 -9.69
C LYS A 140 -11.81 -10.68 -10.31
N ASN A 141 -12.10 -9.42 -10.58
CA ASN A 141 -13.40 -8.99 -11.06
C ASN A 141 -13.33 -8.45 -12.49
N LYS A 142 -14.40 -8.66 -13.23
CA LYS A 142 -14.67 -7.99 -14.50
C LYS A 142 -15.69 -6.90 -14.24
N PHE A 143 -15.40 -5.70 -14.69
CA PHE A 143 -16.31 -4.56 -14.57
C PHE A 143 -17.00 -4.33 -15.93
N GLU A 144 -18.32 -4.53 -15.95
CA GLU A 144 -19.09 -4.42 -17.21
C GLU A 144 -19.02 -3.00 -17.78
N GLY A 145 -18.76 -2.93 -19.08
CA GLY A 145 -18.62 -1.67 -19.79
C GLY A 145 -17.24 -1.01 -19.68
N GLU A 146 -16.32 -1.57 -18.88
CA GLU A 146 -14.94 -1.13 -18.84
C GLU A 146 -14.11 -1.76 -19.95
N SER A 147 -13.16 -0.98 -20.49
CA SER A 147 -12.27 -1.41 -21.58
C SER A 147 -10.79 -1.38 -21.19
N SER A 148 -10.47 -0.94 -19.98
CA SER A 148 -9.07 -0.87 -19.50
C SER A 148 -8.45 -2.26 -19.39
N LEU A 149 -7.13 -2.34 -19.51
CA LEU A 149 -6.40 -3.60 -19.40
C LEU A 149 -6.67 -4.30 -18.07
N LEU A 150 -6.77 -3.55 -16.96
CA LEU A 150 -7.04 -4.12 -15.63
C LEU A 150 -8.50 -4.55 -15.49
N LEU A 151 -9.47 -3.70 -15.85
CA LEU A 151 -10.86 -3.84 -15.42
C LEU A 151 -11.74 -4.65 -16.38
N SER A 152 -11.32 -4.86 -17.65
CA SER A 152 -12.15 -5.49 -18.69
C SER A 152 -12.28 -7.00 -18.55
N ASN A 153 -11.35 -7.67 -17.88
CA ASN A 153 -11.33 -9.13 -17.76
C ASN A 153 -10.73 -9.57 -16.41
N LYS A 154 -11.18 -10.72 -15.92
CA LYS A 154 -10.60 -11.36 -14.72
C LYS A 154 -9.17 -11.83 -15.00
N LYS A 155 -8.32 -11.73 -13.97
CA LYS A 155 -6.89 -12.12 -13.94
C LYS A 155 -6.63 -12.92 -12.68
N ASN A 156 -7.13 -14.14 -12.62
CA ASN A 156 -6.94 -15.03 -11.47
C ASN A 156 -5.50 -15.57 -11.45
N GLY A 157 -4.96 -15.85 -10.26
CA GLY A 157 -3.65 -16.47 -10.10
C GLY A 157 -2.44 -15.55 -10.31
N TRP A 158 -2.64 -14.26 -10.57
CA TRP A 158 -1.54 -13.31 -10.78
C TRP A 158 -0.79 -12.92 -9.49
N ILE A 159 -1.41 -13.14 -8.33
CA ILE A 159 -0.81 -12.91 -7.02
C ILE A 159 -0.64 -14.24 -6.30
N LYS A 160 0.56 -14.50 -5.79
CA LYS A 160 0.88 -15.69 -5.01
C LYS A 160 0.71 -15.47 -3.51
N SER A 161 1.11 -14.30 -3.02
CA SER A 161 0.89 -13.91 -1.63
C SER A 161 0.80 -12.40 -1.46
N ILE A 162 0.10 -11.99 -0.40
CA ILE A 162 0.05 -10.61 0.09
C ILE A 162 0.54 -10.62 1.54
N THR A 163 1.64 -9.91 1.79
CA THR A 163 2.19 -9.67 3.12
C THR A 163 1.96 -8.23 3.51
N THR A 164 1.30 -8.00 4.64
CA THR A 164 0.98 -6.67 5.14
C THR A 164 1.71 -6.39 6.45
N ILE A 165 2.36 -5.24 6.55
CA ILE A 165 3.03 -4.75 7.76
C ILE A 165 2.28 -3.50 8.21
N SER A 166 1.82 -3.45 9.45
CA SER A 166 1.09 -2.31 10.04
C SER A 166 -0.11 -1.82 9.22
N CYS A 167 -0.80 -2.71 8.49
CA CYS A 167 -1.89 -2.33 7.59
C CYS A 167 -3.19 -2.05 8.36
N PRO A 168 -3.82 -0.88 8.19
CA PRO A 168 -5.13 -0.58 8.78
C PRO A 168 -6.27 -1.28 8.03
N HIS A 169 -6.37 -2.62 8.13
CA HIS A 169 -7.43 -3.39 7.47
C HIS A 169 -8.85 -2.92 7.81
N ASN A 170 -9.03 -2.37 9.01
CA ASN A 170 -10.32 -1.86 9.51
C ASN A 170 -10.30 -0.34 9.70
N GLY A 171 -9.35 0.35 9.06
CA GLY A 171 -9.18 1.78 9.18
C GLY A 171 -8.38 2.21 10.42
N THR A 172 -8.29 3.51 10.62
CA THR A 172 -7.72 4.13 11.81
C THR A 172 -8.67 5.17 12.37
N ILE A 173 -8.80 5.22 13.71
CA ILE A 173 -9.62 6.23 14.38
C ILE A 173 -9.06 7.64 14.20
N LEU A 174 -7.79 7.80 13.88
CA LEU A 174 -7.22 9.13 13.61
C LEU A 174 -7.93 9.84 12.44
N SER A 175 -8.37 9.11 11.43
CA SER A 175 -9.12 9.71 10.32
C SER A 175 -10.52 10.19 10.72
N ASN A 176 -11.07 9.67 11.83
CA ASN A 176 -12.35 10.08 12.39
C ASN A 176 -12.21 11.21 13.42
N LEU A 177 -11.14 11.16 14.24
CA LEU A 177 -10.88 12.15 15.29
C LEU A 177 -10.47 13.52 14.74
N VAL A 178 -9.90 13.54 13.55
CA VAL A 178 -9.59 14.79 12.85
C VAL A 178 -10.79 15.12 11.98
N SER A 179 -11.70 15.94 12.51
CA SER A 179 -12.95 16.37 11.82
C SER A 179 -12.72 17.09 10.48
N GLU A 180 -11.45 17.38 10.18
CA GLU A 180 -11.00 17.89 8.91
C GLU A 180 -9.71 17.13 8.51
N TYR A 181 -9.77 16.44 7.42
CA TYR A 181 -8.67 15.58 6.91
C TYR A 181 -7.36 16.36 6.66
N PHE A 182 -7.46 17.62 6.27
CA PHE A 182 -6.29 18.42 5.96
C PHE A 182 -5.41 18.79 7.18
N PRO A 183 -5.92 19.05 8.38
CA PRO A 183 -5.10 19.10 9.60
C PRO A 183 -4.35 17.82 9.89
N PHE A 184 -4.97 16.63 9.63
CA PHE A 184 -4.26 15.35 9.73
C PHE A 184 -3.11 15.27 8.71
N LEU A 185 -3.35 15.67 7.46
CA LEU A 185 -2.34 15.73 6.43
C LEU A 185 -1.20 16.72 6.82
N GLN A 186 -1.52 17.87 7.43
CA GLN A 186 -0.52 18.79 7.96
C GLN A 186 0.31 18.16 9.08
N HIS A 187 -0.32 17.42 10.00
CA HIS A 187 0.40 16.71 11.06
C HIS A 187 1.26 15.60 10.48
N MET A 188 0.79 14.91 9.47
CA MET A 188 1.55 13.87 8.78
C MET A 188 2.67 14.45 7.93
N THR A 189 2.49 15.58 7.24
CA THR A 189 3.58 16.26 6.55
C THR A 189 4.62 16.80 7.52
N ALA A 190 4.23 17.26 8.72
CA ALA A 190 5.17 17.60 9.79
C ALA A 190 5.86 16.35 10.36
N PHE A 191 5.16 15.23 10.49
CA PHE A 191 5.72 13.95 10.90
C PHE A 191 6.73 13.42 9.86
N PHE A 192 6.39 13.45 8.58
CA PHE A 192 7.30 13.12 7.47
C PHE A 192 8.25 14.27 7.12
N GLY A 193 7.94 15.49 7.46
CA GLY A 193 8.78 16.71 7.33
C GLY A 193 9.95 16.76 8.30
N ILE A 194 10.21 15.64 9.02
CA ILE A 194 11.56 15.35 9.57
C ILE A 194 12.58 15.17 8.46
N LEU A 195 12.12 14.97 7.29
CA LEU A 195 12.87 15.33 6.11
C LEU A 195 12.98 16.88 6.05
N GLN A 196 13.37 17.50 7.16
CA GLN A 196 13.52 18.97 7.31
C GLN A 196 14.69 19.54 6.50
N ASP A 197 15.21 18.79 5.57
CA ASP A 197 15.96 19.38 4.49
C ASP A 197 14.93 20.05 3.54
N SER A 198 14.99 21.37 3.47
CA SER A 198 14.15 22.21 2.61
C SER A 198 14.12 21.73 1.13
N LYS A 199 15.18 21.05 0.68
CA LYS A 199 15.28 20.47 -0.65
C LYS A 199 14.40 19.24 -0.86
N VAL A 200 14.12 18.47 0.19
CA VAL A 200 13.29 17.26 0.09
C VAL A 200 11.81 17.62 0.03
N SER A 201 11.37 18.61 0.81
CA SER A 201 9.99 19.12 0.72
C SER A 201 9.70 19.77 -0.64
N GLU A 202 10.70 20.38 -1.27
CA GLU A 202 10.58 20.93 -2.62
C GLU A 202 10.39 19.86 -3.70
N LEU A 203 10.93 18.65 -3.49
CA LEU A 203 10.82 17.53 -4.43
C LEU A 203 9.54 16.72 -4.26
N TYR A 204 8.91 16.75 -3.09
CA TYR A 204 7.76 15.92 -2.79
C TYR A 204 6.53 16.31 -3.62
N ASP A 205 5.94 15.34 -4.32
CA ASP A 205 4.72 15.47 -5.09
C ASP A 205 3.62 14.54 -4.51
N PHE A 206 2.38 14.96 -4.59
CA PHE A 206 1.23 14.12 -4.24
C PHE A 206 0.74 13.25 -5.38
N ASP A 207 1.33 13.38 -6.58
CA ASP A 207 0.99 12.59 -7.78
C ASP A 207 -0.51 12.62 -8.12
N LEU A 208 -1.11 13.80 -8.09
CA LEU A 208 -2.55 14.01 -8.28
C LEU A 208 -2.93 14.39 -9.73
N ASP A 209 -2.24 13.81 -10.72
CA ASP A 209 -2.49 14.05 -12.14
C ASP A 209 -3.95 13.81 -12.53
N GLN A 210 -4.57 12.75 -12.00
CA GLN A 210 -5.97 12.44 -12.25
C GLN A 210 -6.93 13.53 -11.79
N TRP A 211 -6.52 14.36 -10.82
CA TRP A 211 -7.28 15.50 -10.33
C TRP A 211 -6.93 16.81 -11.04
N ASN A 212 -6.00 16.78 -12.02
CA ASN A 212 -5.39 17.94 -12.63
C ASN A 212 -4.72 18.88 -11.60
N LEU A 213 -4.12 18.27 -10.59
CA LEU A 213 -3.42 18.96 -9.49
C LEU A 213 -1.92 18.65 -9.54
N ILE A 214 -1.33 18.77 -10.72
CA ILE A 214 0.11 18.58 -10.95
C ILE A 214 0.87 19.67 -10.21
N LYS A 215 1.96 19.31 -9.51
CA LYS A 215 2.87 20.26 -8.90
C LYS A 215 3.64 21.01 -10.00
N TYR A 216 3.71 22.35 -9.91
CA TYR A 216 4.47 23.15 -10.87
C TYR A 216 5.95 23.18 -10.48
N GLU A 217 6.84 23.29 -11.48
CA GLU A 217 8.30 23.23 -11.30
C GLU A 217 8.84 24.27 -10.29
N ASP A 218 8.27 25.47 -10.27
CA ASP A 218 8.67 26.57 -9.37
C ASP A 218 7.72 26.71 -8.16
N GLU A 219 6.79 25.77 -7.94
CA GLU A 219 5.80 25.86 -6.87
C GLU A 219 6.39 25.37 -5.55
N SER A 220 6.31 26.19 -4.49
CA SER A 220 6.69 25.75 -3.15
C SER A 220 5.76 24.63 -2.68
N PHE A 221 6.26 23.76 -1.79
CA PHE A 221 5.42 22.70 -1.21
C PHE A 221 4.20 23.27 -0.48
N ASN A 222 4.33 24.40 0.21
CA ASN A 222 3.22 25.03 0.92
C ASN A 222 2.15 25.56 -0.04
N ASP A 223 2.55 26.21 -1.14
CA ASP A 223 1.60 26.70 -2.14
C ASP A 223 0.87 25.54 -2.83
N TYR A 224 1.60 24.47 -3.16
CA TYR A 224 1.03 23.23 -3.71
C TYR A 224 0.05 22.59 -2.73
N TYR A 225 0.45 22.43 -1.47
CA TYR A 225 -0.40 21.92 -0.41
C TYR A 225 -1.68 22.75 -0.26
N ASP A 226 -1.57 24.07 -0.22
CA ASP A 226 -2.72 24.98 -0.10
C ASP A 226 -3.66 24.86 -1.31
N ARG A 227 -3.12 24.70 -2.51
CA ARG A 227 -3.90 24.48 -3.73
C ARG A 227 -4.63 23.15 -3.72
N VAL A 228 -3.98 22.07 -3.28
CA VAL A 228 -4.59 20.74 -3.11
C VAL A 228 -5.68 20.79 -2.03
N SER A 229 -5.39 21.38 -0.88
CA SER A 229 -6.30 21.45 0.27
C SER A 229 -7.57 22.28 0.00
N ASN A 230 -7.49 23.24 -0.92
CA ASN A 230 -8.63 24.06 -1.33
C ASN A 230 -9.35 23.53 -2.58
N SER A 231 -8.93 22.37 -3.11
CA SER A 231 -9.56 21.75 -4.28
C SER A 231 -10.76 20.87 -3.91
N LYS A 232 -11.46 20.34 -4.93
CA LYS A 232 -12.59 19.41 -4.77
C LYS A 232 -12.21 18.08 -4.14
N ILE A 233 -10.94 17.75 -4.05
CA ILE A 233 -10.45 16.50 -3.50
C ILE A 233 -10.80 16.33 -2.01
N LYS A 234 -10.88 17.43 -1.27
CA LYS A 234 -11.19 17.43 0.17
C LYS A 234 -12.55 16.83 0.53
N ASP A 235 -13.51 16.94 -0.40
CA ASP A 235 -14.89 16.48 -0.20
C ASP A 235 -15.13 15.13 -0.90
N SER A 236 -14.09 14.55 -1.50
CA SER A 236 -14.19 13.32 -2.29
C SER A 236 -13.98 12.07 -1.45
N LYS A 237 -14.75 11.01 -1.74
CA LYS A 237 -14.48 9.66 -1.25
C LYS A 237 -13.42 8.94 -2.08
N ASN A 238 -12.92 9.52 -3.17
CA ASN A 238 -11.81 8.98 -3.95
C ASN A 238 -10.47 9.52 -3.44
N PHE A 239 -10.18 9.27 -2.17
CA PHE A 239 -9.03 9.82 -1.49
C PHE A 239 -8.66 8.96 -0.27
N SER A 240 -7.39 8.92 0.11
CA SER A 240 -6.89 8.11 1.23
C SER A 240 -7.64 8.34 2.54
N ALA A 241 -8.13 9.56 2.81
CA ALA A 241 -8.88 9.85 4.01
C ALA A 241 -10.10 8.97 4.19
N TRP A 242 -10.87 8.81 3.11
CA TRP A 242 -12.02 7.93 3.14
C TRP A 242 -11.60 6.48 3.32
N ASP A 243 -10.63 6.01 2.55
CA ASP A 243 -10.20 4.62 2.59
C ASP A 243 -9.56 4.21 3.92
N LEU A 244 -8.90 5.16 4.59
CA LEU A 244 -8.29 4.96 5.90
C LEU A 244 -9.28 5.17 7.06
N SER A 245 -10.47 5.72 6.81
CA SER A 245 -11.51 5.79 7.84
C SER A 245 -12.07 4.40 8.17
N ILE A 246 -12.61 4.25 9.39
CA ILE A 246 -13.29 3.00 9.79
C ILE A 246 -14.42 2.69 8.82
N GLN A 247 -15.23 3.69 8.45
CA GLN A 247 -16.38 3.53 7.56
C GLN A 247 -15.95 3.17 6.12
N GLY A 248 -14.87 3.76 5.62
CA GLY A 248 -14.33 3.46 4.28
C GLY A 248 -13.72 2.07 4.22
N ALA A 249 -12.96 1.68 5.25
CA ALA A 249 -12.39 0.35 5.37
C ALA A 249 -13.48 -0.73 5.49
N GLU A 250 -14.53 -0.50 6.29
CA GLU A 250 -15.69 -1.38 6.43
C GLU A 250 -16.41 -1.56 5.09
N ALA A 251 -16.71 -0.45 4.38
CA ALA A 251 -17.33 -0.51 3.07
C ALA A 251 -16.50 -1.31 2.04
N PHE A 252 -15.17 -1.24 2.11
CA PHE A 252 -14.31 -2.08 1.29
C PHE A 252 -14.29 -3.54 1.76
N ASN A 253 -14.22 -3.80 3.06
CA ASN A 253 -14.24 -5.14 3.62
C ASN A 253 -15.54 -5.90 3.26
N ASP A 254 -16.66 -5.20 3.13
CA ASP A 254 -17.96 -5.80 2.76
C ASP A 254 -17.96 -6.38 1.34
N ILE A 255 -17.22 -5.78 0.42
CA ILE A 255 -17.14 -6.23 -0.98
C ILE A 255 -15.93 -7.11 -1.28
N TYR A 256 -14.91 -7.05 -0.45
CA TYR A 256 -13.69 -7.85 -0.60
C TYR A 256 -13.84 -9.24 0.03
N SER A 257 -13.22 -10.22 -0.60
CA SER A 257 -13.00 -11.54 -0.01
C SER A 257 -11.66 -12.06 -0.46
N THR A 258 -10.94 -12.73 0.44
CA THR A 258 -9.68 -13.41 0.16
C THR A 258 -9.85 -14.47 -0.92
N ASP A 259 -8.75 -14.80 -1.61
CA ASP A 259 -8.70 -15.90 -2.58
C ASP A 259 -8.09 -17.14 -1.91
N PRO A 260 -8.74 -18.31 -1.95
CA PRO A 260 -8.20 -19.53 -1.34
C PRO A 260 -6.86 -19.99 -1.95
N ASN A 261 -6.46 -19.46 -3.11
CA ASN A 261 -5.20 -19.79 -3.77
C ASN A 261 -4.08 -18.77 -3.50
N VAL A 262 -4.35 -17.75 -2.69
CA VAL A 262 -3.40 -16.68 -2.30
C VAL A 262 -3.08 -16.83 -0.81
N TYR A 263 -1.79 -16.76 -0.46
CA TYR A 263 -1.37 -16.73 0.94
C TYR A 263 -1.40 -15.30 1.48
N TYR A 264 -1.95 -15.12 2.68
CA TYR A 264 -2.03 -13.82 3.35
C TYR A 264 -1.27 -13.86 4.65
N PHE A 265 -0.38 -12.88 4.85
CA PHE A 265 0.37 -12.71 6.08
C PHE A 265 0.15 -11.29 6.59
N ALA A 266 -0.20 -11.16 7.87
CA ALA A 266 -0.31 -9.88 8.55
C ALA A 266 0.71 -9.79 9.68
N TYR A 267 1.46 -8.70 9.71
CA TYR A 267 2.39 -8.35 10.78
C TYR A 267 1.85 -7.11 11.51
N PRO A 268 0.98 -7.31 12.52
CA PRO A 268 0.52 -6.21 13.35
C PRO A 268 1.65 -5.72 14.25
N THR A 269 1.74 -4.41 14.38
CA THR A 269 2.75 -3.72 15.20
C THR A 269 2.12 -2.99 16.37
N TYR A 270 2.88 -2.73 17.41
CA TYR A 270 2.52 -1.84 18.51
C TYR A 270 3.77 -1.25 19.16
N SER A 271 3.62 -0.07 19.78
CA SER A 271 4.66 0.61 20.56
C SER A 271 4.00 1.40 21.70
N THR A 272 3.12 0.73 22.45
CA THR A 272 2.37 1.33 23.56
C THR A 272 2.39 0.45 24.82
N ILE A 273 2.19 1.08 25.97
CA ILE A 273 2.09 0.46 27.30
C ILE A 273 0.66 0.64 27.80
N GLU A 274 0.00 -0.46 28.21
CA GLU A 274 -1.33 -0.44 28.82
C GLU A 274 -1.25 0.07 30.28
N LEU A 275 -2.16 0.98 30.65
CA LEU A 275 -2.34 1.46 32.01
C LEU A 275 -3.48 0.70 32.72
N ALA A 276 -3.60 0.90 34.04
CA ALA A 276 -4.59 0.19 34.86
C ALA A 276 -6.05 0.47 34.48
N ASP A 277 -6.32 1.61 33.84
CA ASP A 277 -7.63 2.03 33.34
C ASP A 277 -7.91 1.61 31.89
N LYS A 278 -7.06 0.75 31.31
CA LYS A 278 -7.12 0.25 29.94
C LYS A 278 -6.79 1.26 28.85
N THR A 279 -6.37 2.47 29.21
CA THR A 279 -5.76 3.39 28.25
C THR A 279 -4.35 2.93 27.88
N HIS A 280 -3.86 3.38 26.73
CA HIS A 280 -2.51 3.11 26.26
C HIS A 280 -1.72 4.40 26.08
N ILE A 281 -0.47 4.40 26.51
CA ILE A 281 0.48 5.50 26.31
C ILE A 281 1.65 5.04 25.44
N PRO A 282 2.33 5.95 24.70
CA PRO A 282 3.54 5.62 23.96
C PRO A 282 4.59 4.97 24.84
N ASP A 283 5.27 3.95 24.35
CA ASP A 283 6.51 3.48 24.96
C ASP A 283 7.71 4.36 24.58
N LEU A 284 8.86 4.11 25.21
CA LEU A 284 10.07 4.93 24.99
C LEU A 284 10.75 4.68 23.63
N GLU A 285 10.39 3.62 22.93
CA GLU A 285 10.94 3.28 21.62
C GLU A 285 10.15 3.96 20.50
N MET A 286 8.93 4.43 20.79
CA MET A 286 8.12 5.15 19.83
C MET A 286 8.74 6.51 19.49
N SER A 287 8.76 6.85 18.18
CA SER A 287 9.14 8.20 17.74
C SER A 287 8.32 9.27 18.47
N VAL A 288 8.97 10.29 19.00
CA VAL A 288 8.31 11.40 19.72
C VAL A 288 7.20 12.06 18.89
N LEU A 289 7.34 12.04 17.58
CA LEU A 289 6.35 12.62 16.66
C LEU A 289 5.06 11.79 16.59
N ALA A 290 5.15 10.50 16.87
CA ALA A 290 3.99 9.62 16.96
C ALA A 290 3.29 9.66 18.33
N TRP A 291 3.86 10.34 19.34
CA TRP A 291 3.30 10.35 20.68
C TRP A 291 1.90 10.96 20.75
N ALA A 292 1.72 12.14 20.15
CA ALA A 292 0.44 12.81 20.21
C ALA A 292 -0.69 11.98 19.52
N PRO A 293 -0.54 11.51 18.28
CA PRO A 293 -1.56 10.65 17.68
C PRO A 293 -1.71 9.33 18.42
N SER A 294 -0.64 8.72 18.93
CA SER A 294 -0.73 7.51 19.74
C SER A 294 -1.58 7.69 21.01
N MET A 295 -1.39 8.81 21.73
CA MET A 295 -2.21 9.13 22.91
C MET A 295 -3.68 9.37 22.55
N MET A 296 -3.97 9.99 21.39
CA MET A 296 -5.34 10.17 20.90
C MET A 296 -6.01 8.81 20.65
N ILE A 297 -5.31 7.86 20.04
CA ILE A 297 -5.79 6.49 19.85
C ILE A 297 -5.95 5.80 21.20
N GLY A 298 -4.90 5.83 22.02
CA GLY A 298 -4.77 5.07 23.27
C GLY A 298 -5.75 5.48 24.37
N SER A 299 -6.44 6.61 24.23
CA SER A 299 -7.43 7.10 25.21
C SER A 299 -8.77 7.48 24.57
N SER A 300 -9.03 7.03 23.35
CA SER A 300 -10.25 7.38 22.62
C SER A 300 -11.49 6.74 23.24
N SER A 301 -12.52 7.54 23.49
CA SER A 301 -13.84 7.05 23.92
C SER A 301 -14.76 6.70 22.76
N GLU A 302 -14.31 6.83 21.53
CA GLU A 302 -15.10 6.53 20.32
C GLU A 302 -15.05 5.06 19.92
N VAL A 303 -14.15 4.29 20.53
CA VAL A 303 -13.91 2.87 20.25
C VAL A 303 -13.75 2.08 21.54
N ASP A 304 -13.86 0.76 21.45
CA ASP A 304 -13.64 -0.15 22.55
C ASP A 304 -12.16 -0.22 22.96
N ASP A 305 -11.86 -0.62 24.20
CA ASP A 305 -10.50 -0.69 24.77
C ASP A 305 -9.53 -1.51 23.90
N GLU A 306 -10.01 -2.49 23.15
CA GLU A 306 -9.18 -3.30 22.24
C GLU A 306 -8.52 -2.49 21.13
N TRP A 307 -9.03 -1.30 20.82
CA TRP A 307 -8.46 -0.39 19.84
C TRP A 307 -7.36 0.51 20.39
N HIS A 308 -7.17 0.57 21.71
CA HIS A 308 -6.22 1.48 22.34
C HIS A 308 -4.76 1.09 22.07
N MET A 309 -4.44 -0.22 21.99
CA MET A 309 -3.11 -0.68 21.58
C MET A 309 -2.81 -0.22 20.16
N ASN A 310 -1.68 0.49 19.95
CA ASN A 310 -1.36 1.08 18.66
C ASN A 310 0.16 1.22 18.43
N ASP A 311 0.54 1.51 17.17
CA ASP A 311 1.93 1.78 16.78
C ASP A 311 2.25 3.28 16.64
N GLY A 312 1.32 4.14 17.05
CA GLY A 312 1.39 5.58 16.92
C GLY A 312 0.39 6.16 15.91
N ILE A 313 -0.02 5.38 14.92
CA ILE A 313 -0.90 5.82 13.81
C ILE A 313 -2.10 4.90 13.63
N VAL A 314 -1.92 3.59 13.84
CA VAL A 314 -2.94 2.57 13.61
C VAL A 314 -3.13 1.70 14.86
N SER A 315 -4.36 1.39 15.20
CA SER A 315 -4.68 0.43 16.26
C SER A 315 -4.26 -0.98 15.87
N THR A 316 -3.56 -1.69 16.75
CA THR A 316 -3.03 -3.04 16.49
C THR A 316 -4.11 -4.04 16.08
N ILE A 317 -5.32 -3.93 16.66
CA ILE A 317 -6.45 -4.79 16.30
C ILE A 317 -6.84 -4.62 14.83
N SER A 318 -6.79 -3.39 14.31
CA SER A 318 -7.08 -3.09 12.91
C SER A 318 -6.10 -3.73 11.92
N MET A 319 -4.88 -4.06 12.38
CA MET A 319 -3.83 -4.62 11.53
C MET A 319 -3.91 -6.14 11.38
N LYS A 320 -4.71 -6.82 12.19
CA LYS A 320 -4.70 -8.30 12.26
C LYS A 320 -5.34 -8.94 11.03
N TYR A 321 -6.53 -8.52 10.68
CA TYR A 321 -7.33 -9.04 9.57
C TYR A 321 -8.53 -8.11 9.29
N PRO A 322 -9.10 -8.14 8.07
CA PRO A 322 -10.31 -7.39 7.76
C PRO A 322 -11.55 -7.95 8.44
N ILE A 323 -12.41 -7.05 8.91
CA ILE A 323 -13.72 -7.37 9.52
C ILE A 323 -14.79 -6.65 8.71
N LYS A 324 -15.88 -7.38 8.37
CA LYS A 324 -17.05 -6.85 7.64
C LYS A 324 -18.02 -6.17 8.59
N SER A 325 -18.91 -5.35 8.05
CA SER A 325 -19.94 -4.62 8.83
C SER A 325 -20.86 -5.54 9.66
N ASN A 326 -21.04 -6.80 9.22
CA ASN A 326 -21.79 -7.82 9.94
C ASN A 326 -20.99 -8.56 11.04
N GLY A 327 -19.75 -8.14 11.31
CA GLY A 327 -18.83 -8.74 12.28
C GLY A 327 -18.11 -10.00 11.78
N GLN A 328 -18.35 -10.45 10.55
CA GLN A 328 -17.60 -11.57 9.98
C GLN A 328 -16.18 -11.13 9.63
N SER A 329 -15.19 -11.93 10.03
CA SER A 329 -13.81 -11.74 9.62
C SER A 329 -13.46 -12.71 8.48
N GLU A 330 -12.47 -12.32 7.69
CA GLU A 330 -11.77 -13.29 6.82
C GLU A 330 -11.10 -14.36 7.69
N PRO A 331 -10.90 -15.60 7.17
CA PRO A 331 -10.21 -16.65 7.90
C PRO A 331 -8.86 -16.17 8.41
N ASN A 332 -8.59 -16.41 9.69
CA ASN A 332 -7.32 -16.05 10.30
C ASN A 332 -6.79 -17.19 11.17
N LYS A 333 -5.47 -17.34 11.18
CA LYS A 333 -4.73 -18.25 12.05
C LYS A 333 -3.46 -17.54 12.49
N ILE A 334 -3.02 -17.79 13.72
CA ILE A 334 -1.67 -17.40 14.12
C ILE A 334 -0.70 -18.26 13.31
N PHE A 335 0.23 -17.62 12.60
CA PHE A 335 1.23 -18.32 11.82
C PHE A 335 2.13 -19.17 12.74
N ASP A 336 2.20 -20.46 12.48
CA ASP A 336 3.12 -21.39 13.14
C ASP A 336 4.13 -21.91 12.11
N SER A 337 5.38 -21.44 12.24
CA SER A 337 6.48 -21.84 11.34
C SER A 337 6.80 -23.34 11.40
N ASN A 338 6.32 -24.07 12.42
CA ASN A 338 6.50 -25.52 12.53
C ASN A 338 5.38 -26.30 11.82
N ASN A 339 4.39 -25.64 11.30
CA ASN A 339 3.18 -26.25 10.71
C ASN A 339 2.85 -25.60 9.36
N ILE A 340 3.85 -25.54 8.49
CA ILE A 340 3.72 -25.04 7.11
C ILE A 340 3.23 -26.22 6.26
N GLU A 341 1.92 -26.37 6.12
CA GLU A 341 1.28 -27.22 5.10
C GLU A 341 0.76 -26.37 3.93
#